data_474d8ea35f7b7e153eb87fb5e4ab637b
#
_entry.id   474d8ea35f7b7e153eb87fb5e4ab637b
#
_cell.length_a   1.000
_cell.length_b   1.000
_cell.length_c   1.000
_cell.angle_alpha   90.00
_cell.angle_beta   90.00
_cell.angle_gamma   90.00
#
_symmetry.space_group_name_H-M   'P 1'
#
loop_
_entity.id
_entity.type
_entity.pdbx_description
1 polymer ?
#
loop_
_entity_poly.entity_id
_entity_poly.type
_entity_poly.pdbx_seq_one_letter_code
_entity_poly.pdbx_strand_id
1 'polypeptide(L)'
;LRLAVTQPDEVLPLLHEVLFDDERHRAVLRALVAAGGDLHVATEAADPIVAEQLARLAVEDTDAEPRDVRRLLLRDRALAALADLERRSRGATDIEPYARTMGWLKTRIEAVSPDAPSSDPLEDELLDWLAQRVEDDR
;
A
#
# COMPACT_ATOMS: atom_id res chain seq x y z
N LEU A 1 7.21 -6.23 1.28
CA LEU A 1 6.88 -7.67 1.37
C LEU A 1 7.95 -8.51 2.10
N ARG A 2 9.23 -8.21 1.94
CA ARG A 2 10.29 -8.93 2.67
C ARG A 2 10.06 -8.93 4.17
N LEU A 3 9.71 -7.78 4.72
CA LEU A 3 9.37 -7.67 6.15
C LEU A 3 8.14 -8.49 6.51
N ALA A 4 7.15 -8.57 5.62
CA ALA A 4 5.96 -9.37 5.84
C ALA A 4 6.26 -10.88 5.94
N VAL A 5 7.27 -11.34 5.20
CA VAL A 5 7.73 -12.74 5.26
C VAL A 5 8.51 -13.03 6.53
N THR A 6 9.37 -12.11 6.96
CA THR A 6 10.28 -12.32 8.11
C THR A 6 9.65 -11.95 9.46
N GLN A 7 8.75 -10.97 9.47
CA GLN A 7 8.08 -10.44 10.68
C GLN A 7 6.58 -10.31 10.45
N PRO A 8 5.87 -11.41 10.13
CA PRO A 8 4.47 -11.33 9.72
C PRO A 8 3.55 -10.72 10.78
N ASP A 9 3.75 -11.05 12.05
CA ASP A 9 2.89 -10.57 13.14
C ASP A 9 2.94 -9.04 13.31
N GLU A 10 4.09 -8.42 13.03
CA GLU A 10 4.26 -6.97 13.12
C GLU A 10 3.85 -6.25 11.84
N VAL A 11 4.10 -6.87 10.69
CA VAL A 11 4.02 -6.20 9.39
C VAL A 11 2.66 -6.36 8.71
N LEU A 12 2.07 -7.56 8.74
CA LEU A 12 0.80 -7.80 8.05
C LEU A 12 -0.33 -6.85 8.49
N PRO A 13 -0.47 -6.52 9.80
CA PRO A 13 -1.48 -5.55 10.21
C PRO A 13 -1.29 -4.14 9.66
N LEU A 14 -0.07 -3.81 9.23
CA LEU A 14 0.27 -2.50 8.68
C LEU A 14 0.05 -2.40 7.18
N LEU A 15 -0.12 -3.54 6.49
CA LEU A 15 -0.20 -3.59 5.04
C LEU A 15 -1.63 -3.77 4.54
N HIS A 16 -1.88 -3.19 3.37
CA HIS A 16 -3.11 -3.35 2.61
C HIS A 16 -2.75 -3.49 1.13
N GLU A 17 -3.56 -4.23 0.38
CA GLU A 17 -3.32 -4.44 -1.06
C GLU A 17 -3.17 -3.15 -1.86
N VAL A 18 -3.89 -2.09 -1.47
CA VAL A 18 -3.87 -0.79 -2.14
C VAL A 18 -2.47 -0.14 -2.13
N LEU A 19 -1.59 -0.55 -1.23
CA LEU A 19 -0.22 -0.05 -1.14
C LEU A 19 0.68 -0.56 -2.27
N PHE A 20 0.23 -1.56 -3.02
CA PHE A 20 0.99 -2.18 -4.10
C PHE A 20 0.28 -1.97 -5.43
N ASP A 21 1.01 -1.50 -6.43
CA ASP A 21 0.48 -1.34 -7.79
C ASP A 21 0.65 -2.59 -8.65
N ASP A 22 1.61 -3.45 -8.31
CA ASP A 22 1.86 -4.70 -9.01
C ASP A 22 0.95 -5.82 -8.48
N GLU A 23 0.17 -6.44 -9.37
CA GLU A 23 -0.73 -7.53 -9.02
C GLU A 23 0.01 -8.73 -8.41
N ARG A 24 1.25 -8.95 -8.79
CA ARG A 24 2.07 -10.03 -8.20
C ARG A 24 2.33 -9.77 -6.71
N HIS A 25 2.62 -8.53 -6.37
CA HIS A 25 2.82 -8.16 -4.96
C HIS A 25 1.53 -8.27 -4.17
N ARG A 26 0.40 -7.87 -4.76
CA ARG A 26 -0.92 -8.05 -4.13
C ARG A 26 -1.26 -9.51 -3.91
N ALA A 27 -0.95 -10.37 -4.89
CA ALA A 27 -1.17 -11.81 -4.78
C ALA A 27 -0.33 -12.43 -3.66
N VAL A 28 0.94 -12.03 -3.51
CA VAL A 28 1.81 -12.46 -2.43
C VAL A 28 1.24 -12.02 -1.07
N LEU A 29 0.81 -10.79 -0.95
CA LEU A 29 0.21 -10.29 0.29
C LEU A 29 -1.06 -11.07 0.65
N ARG A 30 -1.95 -11.30 -0.31
CA ARG A 30 -3.16 -12.09 -0.09
C ARG A 30 -2.83 -13.51 0.39
N ALA A 31 -1.83 -14.15 -0.20
CA ALA A 31 -1.41 -15.50 0.21
C ALA A 31 -0.89 -15.53 1.64
N LEU A 32 -0.09 -14.55 2.04
CA LEU A 32 0.42 -14.44 3.42
C LEU A 32 -0.71 -14.18 4.43
N VAL A 33 -1.62 -13.29 4.10
CA VAL A 33 -2.76 -12.97 4.97
C VAL A 33 -3.68 -14.20 5.13
N ALA A 34 -3.98 -14.89 4.05
CA ALA A 34 -4.82 -16.08 4.06
C ALA A 34 -4.19 -17.23 4.89
N ALA A 35 -2.87 -17.28 4.94
CA ALA A 35 -2.11 -18.27 5.72
C ALA A 35 -1.83 -17.82 7.17
N GLY A 36 -2.36 -16.66 7.58
CA GLY A 36 -2.08 -16.11 8.91
C GLY A 36 -0.62 -15.76 9.17
N GLY A 37 0.12 -15.46 8.12
CA GLY A 37 1.55 -15.14 8.18
C GLY A 37 2.47 -16.36 8.14
N ASP A 38 1.95 -17.56 8.05
CA ASP A 38 2.75 -18.78 7.95
C ASP A 38 3.25 -18.97 6.53
N LEU A 39 4.56 -18.78 6.34
CA LEU A 39 5.20 -18.87 5.03
C LEU A 39 5.03 -20.25 4.38
N HIS A 40 5.14 -21.32 5.15
CA HIS A 40 5.01 -22.67 4.63
C HIS A 40 3.60 -22.93 4.10
N VAL A 41 2.59 -22.58 4.89
CA VAL A 41 1.18 -22.70 4.50
C VAL A 41 0.89 -21.83 3.26
N ALA A 42 1.38 -20.59 3.23
CA ALA A 42 1.22 -19.69 2.09
C ALA A 42 1.83 -20.29 0.81
N THR A 43 3.03 -20.86 0.91
CA THR A 43 3.75 -21.44 -0.23
C THR A 43 3.04 -22.68 -0.77
N GLU A 44 2.54 -23.54 0.10
CA GLU A 44 1.80 -24.75 -0.31
C GLU A 44 0.47 -24.44 -0.99
N ALA A 45 -0.22 -23.41 -0.52
CA ALA A 45 -1.55 -23.03 -1.04
C ALA A 45 -1.46 -22.14 -2.29
N ALA A 46 -0.31 -21.52 -2.56
CA ALA A 46 -0.13 -20.56 -3.64
C ALA A 46 0.06 -21.24 -5.00
N ASP A 47 -0.28 -20.51 -6.07
CA ASP A 47 0.11 -20.94 -7.41
C ASP A 47 1.66 -20.87 -7.58
N PRO A 48 2.24 -21.53 -8.61
CA PRO A 48 3.69 -21.61 -8.76
C PRO A 48 4.42 -20.26 -8.83
N ILE A 49 3.79 -19.26 -9.42
CA ILE A 49 4.39 -17.91 -9.56
C ILE A 49 4.49 -17.22 -8.20
N VAL A 50 3.41 -17.28 -7.43
CA VAL A 50 3.38 -16.70 -6.08
C VAL A 50 4.31 -17.47 -5.14
N ALA A 51 4.32 -18.81 -5.22
CA ALA A 51 5.21 -19.65 -4.43
C ALA A 51 6.69 -19.33 -4.69
N GLU A 52 7.07 -19.09 -5.95
CA GLU A 52 8.42 -18.67 -6.31
C GLU A 52 8.77 -17.29 -5.70
N GLN A 53 7.85 -16.35 -5.75
CA GLN A 53 8.05 -15.02 -5.14
C GLN A 53 8.22 -15.12 -3.63
N LEU A 54 7.40 -15.93 -2.95
CA LEU A 54 7.53 -16.17 -1.51
C LEU A 54 8.87 -16.76 -1.15
N ALA A 55 9.34 -17.75 -1.90
CA ALA A 55 10.65 -18.39 -1.69
C ALA A 55 11.79 -17.38 -1.88
N ARG A 56 11.70 -16.52 -2.86
CA ARG A 56 12.69 -15.46 -3.11
C ARG A 56 12.75 -14.46 -1.96
N LEU A 57 11.58 -13.99 -1.50
CA LEU A 57 11.49 -13.05 -0.39
C LEU A 57 12.02 -13.62 0.92
N ALA A 58 11.86 -14.93 1.13
CA ALA A 58 12.28 -15.60 2.35
C ALA A 58 13.79 -15.58 2.57
N VAL A 59 14.59 -15.48 1.50
CA VAL A 59 16.07 -15.46 1.57
C VAL A 59 16.66 -14.06 1.47
N GLU A 60 15.83 -13.03 1.32
CA GLU A 60 16.28 -11.65 1.24
C GLU A 60 16.20 -10.99 2.62
N ASP A 61 17.27 -10.30 3.01
CA ASP A 61 17.32 -9.53 4.26
C ASP A 61 16.99 -8.05 4.02
N THR A 62 16.44 -7.40 5.04
CA THR A 62 16.23 -5.95 5.05
C THR A 62 16.29 -5.43 6.48
N ASP A 63 16.94 -4.28 6.67
CA ASP A 63 17.03 -3.58 7.95
C ASP A 63 15.98 -2.48 8.07
N ALA A 64 15.07 -2.36 7.09
CA ALA A 64 14.06 -1.30 7.09
C ALA A 64 13.04 -1.48 8.22
N GLU A 65 12.65 -0.37 8.83
CA GLU A 65 11.58 -0.35 9.82
C GLU A 65 10.21 -0.49 9.13
N PRO A 66 9.32 -1.38 9.62
CA PRO A 66 8.01 -1.60 9.00
C PRO A 66 7.17 -0.34 8.83
N ARG A 67 7.14 0.53 9.84
CA ARG A 67 6.36 1.78 9.78
C ARG A 67 6.90 2.77 8.77
N ASP A 68 8.22 2.86 8.61
CA ASP A 68 8.84 3.74 7.62
C ASP A 68 8.55 3.26 6.20
N VAL A 69 8.58 1.96 5.97
CA VAL A 69 8.23 1.35 4.69
C VAL A 69 6.75 1.60 4.36
N ARG A 70 5.86 1.43 5.33
CA ARG A 70 4.43 1.72 5.17
C ARG A 70 4.18 3.16 4.74
N ARG A 71 4.82 4.13 5.41
CA ARG A 71 4.69 5.56 5.09
C ARG A 71 5.18 5.85 3.68
N LEU A 72 6.30 5.26 3.28
CA LEU A 72 6.83 5.42 1.94
C LEU A 72 5.85 4.89 0.89
N LEU A 73 5.29 3.71 1.10
CA LEU A 73 4.29 3.12 0.21
C LEU A 73 3.01 3.96 0.15
N LEU A 74 2.51 4.43 1.29
CA LEU A 74 1.35 5.33 1.36
C LEU A 74 1.59 6.60 0.56
N ARG A 75 2.74 7.21 0.74
CA ARG A 75 3.11 8.43 0.04
C ARG A 75 3.18 8.21 -1.47
N ASP A 76 3.81 7.13 -1.91
CA ASP A 76 3.92 6.81 -3.33
C ASP A 76 2.53 6.58 -3.96
N ARG A 77 1.64 5.88 -3.27
CA ARG A 77 0.28 5.65 -3.75
C ARG A 77 -0.56 6.94 -3.75
N ALA A 78 -0.39 7.78 -2.76
CA ALA A 78 -1.07 9.06 -2.69
C ALA A 78 -0.60 10.02 -3.80
N LEU A 79 0.69 10.04 -4.09
CA LEU A 79 1.25 10.83 -5.21
C LEU A 79 0.71 10.33 -6.55
N ALA A 80 0.61 9.03 -6.75
CA ALA A 80 0.02 8.45 -7.96
C ALA A 80 -1.47 8.82 -8.11
N ALA A 81 -2.21 8.80 -7.02
CA ALA A 81 -3.62 9.21 -7.00
C ALA A 81 -3.77 10.70 -7.32
N LEU A 82 -2.89 11.54 -6.77
CA LEU A 82 -2.87 12.97 -7.06
C LEU A 82 -2.63 13.23 -8.55
N ALA A 83 -1.65 12.56 -9.15
CA ALA A 83 -1.36 12.68 -10.58
C ALA A 83 -2.55 12.26 -11.45
N ASP A 84 -3.27 11.21 -11.05
CA ASP A 84 -4.48 10.75 -11.74
C ASP A 84 -5.61 11.78 -11.65
N LEU A 85 -5.81 12.38 -10.49
CA LEU A 85 -6.80 13.44 -10.29
C LEU A 85 -6.48 14.68 -11.12
N GLU A 86 -5.21 15.05 -11.21
CA GLU A 86 -4.76 16.16 -12.04
C GLU A 86 -5.08 15.91 -13.51
N ARG A 87 -4.83 14.71 -14.02
CA ARG A 87 -5.17 14.32 -15.39
C ARG A 87 -6.68 14.38 -15.64
N ARG A 88 -7.48 13.85 -14.74
CA ARG A 88 -8.95 13.84 -14.85
C ARG A 88 -9.53 15.25 -14.79
N SER A 89 -8.94 16.14 -13.98
CA SER A 89 -9.42 17.51 -13.86
C SER A 89 -9.24 18.31 -15.14
N ARG A 90 -8.21 18.04 -15.91
CA ARG A 90 -7.94 18.73 -17.20
C ARG A 90 -9.03 18.46 -18.24
N GLY A 91 -9.68 17.32 -18.21
CA GLY A 91 -10.76 16.96 -19.13
C GLY A 91 -12.16 17.20 -18.57
N ALA A 92 -12.29 17.68 -17.34
CA ALA A 92 -13.56 17.84 -16.66
C ALA A 92 -14.20 19.18 -16.97
N THR A 93 -15.55 19.19 -17.06
CA THR A 93 -16.34 20.41 -17.20
C THR A 93 -16.41 21.18 -15.88
N ASP A 94 -16.54 20.45 -14.76
CA ASP A 94 -16.52 20.99 -13.41
C ASP A 94 -15.28 20.49 -12.69
N ILE A 95 -14.37 21.41 -12.37
CA ILE A 95 -13.10 21.10 -11.71
C ILE A 95 -13.15 21.20 -10.19
N GLU A 96 -14.21 21.77 -9.63
CA GLU A 96 -14.32 22.02 -8.19
C GLU A 96 -14.22 20.77 -7.32
N PRO A 97 -14.90 19.64 -7.63
CA PRO A 97 -14.72 18.40 -6.87
C PRO A 97 -13.28 17.88 -6.88
N TYR A 98 -12.63 17.97 -8.04
CA TYR A 98 -11.21 17.56 -8.16
C TYR A 98 -10.29 18.46 -7.35
N ALA A 99 -10.48 19.78 -7.43
CA ALA A 99 -9.66 20.74 -6.69
C ALA A 99 -9.75 20.53 -5.18
N ARG A 100 -10.96 20.25 -4.68
CA ARG A 100 -11.20 19.97 -3.25
C ARG A 100 -10.47 18.70 -2.81
N THR A 101 -10.62 17.62 -3.56
CA THR A 101 -9.97 16.34 -3.27
C THR A 101 -8.45 16.45 -3.37
N MET A 102 -7.93 17.12 -4.40
CA MET A 102 -6.49 17.35 -4.55
C MET A 102 -5.90 18.16 -3.40
N GLY A 103 -6.61 19.20 -2.93
CA GLY A 103 -6.18 19.99 -1.78
C GLY A 103 -6.10 19.17 -0.50
N TRP A 104 -7.13 18.36 -0.24
CA TRP A 104 -7.16 17.43 0.89
C TRP A 104 -5.98 16.44 0.80
N LEU A 105 -5.78 15.84 -0.37
CA LEU A 105 -4.75 14.84 -0.61
C LEU A 105 -3.34 15.41 -0.43
N LYS A 106 -3.07 16.61 -0.94
CA LYS A 106 -1.78 17.30 -0.78
C LYS A 106 -1.43 17.48 0.70
N THR A 107 -2.40 17.87 1.51
CA THR A 107 -2.21 18.01 2.96
C THR A 107 -1.84 16.67 3.61
N ARG A 108 -2.48 15.58 3.20
CA ARG A 108 -2.19 14.24 3.71
C ARG A 108 -0.83 13.72 3.26
N ILE A 109 -0.43 14.01 2.03
CA ILE A 109 0.91 13.65 1.51
C ILE A 109 2.01 14.33 2.34
N GLU A 110 1.83 15.59 2.68
CA GLU A 110 2.78 16.31 3.55
C GLU A 110 2.85 15.67 4.95
N ALA A 111 1.72 15.25 5.49
CA ALA A 111 1.63 14.60 6.80
C ALA A 111 2.34 13.24 6.86
N VAL A 112 2.51 12.56 5.73
CA VAL A 112 3.23 11.28 5.65
C VAL A 112 4.62 11.42 5.03
N SER A 113 5.15 12.64 4.92
CA SER A 113 6.51 12.85 4.45
C SER A 113 7.52 12.27 5.46
N PRO A 114 8.74 11.89 5.01
CA PRO A 114 9.75 11.32 5.92
C PRO A 114 10.12 12.23 7.09
N ASP A 115 10.02 13.54 6.91
CA ASP A 115 10.37 14.55 7.91
C ASP A 115 9.23 14.87 8.88
N ALA A 116 8.02 14.42 8.60
CA ALA A 116 6.85 14.67 9.44
C ALA A 116 6.80 13.71 10.64
N PRO A 117 6.26 14.15 11.80
CA PRO A 117 6.00 13.24 12.91
C PRO A 117 5.07 12.10 12.51
N SER A 118 5.29 10.91 13.06
CA SER A 118 4.39 9.78 12.83
C SER A 118 3.00 10.05 13.42
N SER A 119 1.97 9.76 12.64
CA SER A 119 0.59 9.88 13.08
C SER A 119 -0.24 8.74 12.49
N ASP A 120 -0.49 7.70 13.30
CA ASP A 120 -1.29 6.55 12.89
C ASP A 120 -2.68 6.95 12.40
N PRO A 121 -3.43 7.88 13.06
CA PRO A 121 -4.73 8.31 12.58
C PRO A 121 -4.71 8.94 11.17
N LEU A 122 -3.69 9.72 10.85
CA LEU A 122 -3.55 10.34 9.52
C LEU A 122 -3.17 9.31 8.46
N GLU A 123 -2.29 8.38 8.81
CA GLU A 123 -1.90 7.29 7.91
C GLU A 123 -3.09 6.36 7.64
N ASP A 124 -3.86 6.00 8.65
CA ASP A 124 -5.05 5.16 8.52
C ASP A 124 -6.13 5.85 7.69
N GLU A 125 -6.36 7.14 7.89
CA GLU A 125 -7.31 7.92 7.10
C GLU A 125 -6.92 7.93 5.62
N LEU A 126 -5.65 8.13 5.32
CA LEU A 126 -5.14 8.11 3.95
C LEU A 126 -5.27 6.72 3.32
N LEU A 127 -4.95 5.68 4.07
CA LEU A 127 -5.09 4.29 3.63
C LEU A 127 -6.54 3.96 3.29
N ASP A 128 -7.48 4.33 4.16
CA ASP A 128 -8.90 4.09 3.97
C ASP A 128 -9.43 4.81 2.72
N TRP A 129 -8.99 6.05 2.50
CA TRP A 129 -9.35 6.80 1.31
C TRP A 129 -8.84 6.12 0.03
N LEU A 130 -7.58 5.67 0.03
CA LEU A 130 -7.00 4.95 -1.12
C LEU A 130 -7.73 3.64 -1.41
N ALA A 131 -8.07 2.90 -0.38
CA ALA A 131 -8.81 1.64 -0.51
C ALA A 131 -10.22 1.88 -1.06
N GLN A 132 -10.92 2.89 -0.55
CA GLN A 132 -12.26 3.26 -1.02
C GLN A 132 -12.24 3.70 -2.47
N ARG A 133 -11.23 4.46 -2.88
CA ARG A 133 -11.05 4.89 -4.25
C ARG A 133 -10.93 3.72 -5.23
N VAL A 134 -10.19 2.67 -4.85
CA VAL A 134 -10.06 1.46 -5.67
C VAL A 134 -11.41 0.76 -5.81
N GLU A 135 -12.20 0.69 -4.75
CA GLU A 135 -13.55 0.11 -4.80
C GLU A 135 -14.49 0.94 -5.69
N ASP A 136 -14.41 2.27 -5.62
CA ASP A 136 -15.25 3.16 -6.44
C ASP A 136 -14.89 3.09 -7.94
N ASP A 137 -13.64 2.79 -8.27
CA ASP A 137 -13.16 2.65 -9.66
C ASP A 137 -13.48 1.28 -10.29
N ARG A 138 -14.01 0.36 -9.51
CA ARG A 138 -14.47 -0.96 -10.03
C ARG A 138 -15.89 -0.87 -10.61
#